data_32b9cef7b973bfc2b42e75d9398dd772
#
_entry.id   32b9cef7b973bfc2b42e75d9398dd772
#
_cell.length_a   1.000
_cell.length_b   1.000
_cell.length_c   1.000
_cell.angle_alpha   90.00
_cell.angle_beta   90.00
_cell.angle_gamma   90.00
#
_symmetry.space_group_name_H-M   'P 1'
#
loop_
_entity.id
_entity.type
_entity.pdbx_description
1 polymer ?
#
loop_
_entity_poly.entity_id
_entity_poly.type
_entity_poly.pdbx_seq_one_letter_code
_entity_poly.pdbx_strand_id
1 'polypeptide(L)'
;MQTKRLFMQTVLALGACASATAAFAATPIKFQLDWRFEGPSALFLQPVAKGYFQAAGLNVVVDAGSGSGGAIQRVASGSYDMGFADMAALMEFHANNPEVKDKPVAVMMVYNSTPSSVLALKKSGIAKPADLTGKKMGAPVFDGGRRGFALFAKANKVGDV
;
A
#
# COMPACT_ATOMS: atom_id res chain seq x y z
N MET A 1 26.90 50.84 -36.55
CA MET A 1 25.57 50.47 -36.03
C MET A 1 25.29 48.96 -36.09
N GLN A 2 25.88 48.21 -37.00
CA GLN A 2 25.67 46.77 -37.13
C GLN A 2 26.27 45.92 -35.98
N THR A 3 27.45 46.29 -35.47
CA THR A 3 28.12 45.57 -34.37
C THR A 3 27.35 45.57 -33.06
N LYS A 4 26.65 46.64 -32.72
CA LYS A 4 25.80 46.71 -31.48
C LYS A 4 24.54 45.81 -31.60
N ARG A 5 24.01 45.68 -32.81
CA ARG A 5 22.85 44.77 -33.05
C ARG A 5 23.24 43.31 -32.95
N LEU A 6 24.42 42.95 -33.47
CA LEU A 6 24.93 41.56 -33.35
C LEU A 6 25.20 41.15 -31.89
N PHE A 7 25.81 42.04 -31.10
CA PHE A 7 26.08 41.80 -29.71
C PHE A 7 24.82 41.65 -28.86
N MET A 8 23.77 42.45 -29.18
CA MET A 8 22.51 42.38 -28.47
C MET A 8 21.71 41.11 -28.84
N GLN A 9 21.82 40.62 -30.06
CA GLN A 9 21.20 39.35 -30.47
C GLN A 9 21.89 38.13 -29.89
N THR A 10 23.23 38.17 -29.72
CA THR A 10 23.97 37.08 -29.10
C THR A 10 23.69 36.98 -27.60
N VAL A 11 23.53 38.11 -26.90
CA VAL A 11 23.15 38.11 -25.46
C VAL A 11 21.74 37.63 -25.24
N LEU A 12 20.77 37.98 -26.13
CA LEU A 12 19.41 37.43 -26.05
C LEU A 12 19.36 35.92 -26.33
N ALA A 13 20.16 35.41 -27.24
CA ALA A 13 20.21 33.97 -27.55
C ALA A 13 20.85 33.15 -26.41
N LEU A 14 21.88 33.66 -25.74
CA LEU A 14 22.47 33.00 -24.57
C LEU A 14 21.50 33.05 -23.35
N GLY A 15 20.69 34.10 -23.18
CA GLY A 15 19.71 34.21 -22.11
C GLY A 15 18.54 33.22 -22.26
N ALA A 16 18.16 32.85 -23.47
CA ALA A 16 17.07 31.91 -23.75
C ALA A 16 17.48 30.44 -23.49
N CYS A 17 18.76 30.10 -23.60
CA CYS A 17 19.25 28.73 -23.33
C CYS A 17 19.40 28.42 -21.83
N ALA A 18 19.46 29.42 -20.96
CA ALA A 18 19.64 29.21 -19.52
C ALA A 18 18.34 28.85 -18.77
N SER A 19 17.17 28.91 -19.44
CA SER A 19 15.86 28.68 -18.82
C SER A 19 15.25 27.32 -19.16
N ALA A 20 16.00 26.40 -19.80
CA ALA A 20 15.57 25.01 -19.89
C ALA A 20 15.75 24.35 -18.53
N THR A 21 14.88 24.69 -17.57
CA THR A 21 14.64 23.83 -16.40
C THR A 21 14.22 22.49 -16.97
N ALA A 22 15.10 21.50 -16.87
CA ALA A 22 14.75 20.13 -17.17
C ALA A 22 13.54 19.80 -16.28
N ALA A 23 12.34 19.82 -16.85
CA ALA A 23 11.16 19.27 -16.21
C ALA A 23 11.42 17.77 -16.10
N PHE A 24 12.00 17.33 -14.98
CA PHE A 24 12.09 15.92 -14.66
C PHE A 24 10.65 15.40 -14.60
N ALA A 25 10.29 14.53 -15.53
CA ALA A 25 9.02 13.85 -15.49
C ALA A 25 8.91 13.14 -14.13
N ALA A 26 7.84 13.39 -13.40
CA ALA A 26 7.63 12.75 -12.12
C ALA A 26 7.60 11.23 -12.28
N THR A 27 8.31 10.51 -11.41
CA THR A 27 8.36 9.04 -11.46
C THR A 27 6.96 8.49 -11.18
N PRO A 28 6.35 7.73 -12.10
CA PRO A 28 5.04 7.14 -11.88
C PRO A 28 5.15 6.00 -10.88
N ILE A 29 4.23 5.94 -9.92
CA ILE A 29 4.11 4.86 -8.93
C ILE A 29 2.65 4.45 -8.82
N LYS A 30 2.36 3.18 -9.05
CA LYS A 30 1.08 2.55 -8.79
C LYS A 30 1.11 1.90 -7.42
N PHE A 31 0.25 2.37 -6.52
CA PHE A 31 0.17 1.89 -5.14
C PHE A 31 -1.16 1.16 -4.91
N GLN A 32 -1.11 -0.09 -4.50
CA GLN A 32 -2.30 -0.91 -4.21
C GLN A 32 -2.58 -0.93 -2.71
N LEU A 33 -3.77 -0.47 -2.30
CA LEU A 33 -4.27 -0.73 -0.95
C LEU A 33 -4.77 -2.17 -0.81
N ASP A 34 -4.82 -2.65 0.40
CA ASP A 34 -5.40 -3.95 0.73
C ASP A 34 -6.92 -3.92 0.85
N TRP A 35 -7.52 -2.72 1.03
CA TRP A 35 -8.95 -2.58 1.21
C TRP A 35 -9.53 -1.35 0.50
N ARG A 36 -10.82 -1.18 0.63
CA ARG A 36 -11.58 -0.06 0.07
C ARG A 36 -11.13 1.26 0.69
N PHE A 37 -11.50 2.37 0.05
CA PHE A 37 -11.27 3.70 0.60
C PHE A 37 -12.21 3.94 1.78
N GLU A 38 -11.64 3.90 2.97
CA GLU A 38 -12.30 4.14 4.26
C GLU A 38 -11.41 5.07 5.10
N GLY A 39 -11.80 5.37 6.34
CA GLY A 39 -11.05 6.29 7.19
C GLY A 39 -9.53 6.04 7.25
N PRO A 40 -9.07 4.82 7.51
CA PRO A 40 -7.63 4.52 7.58
C PRO A 40 -6.87 4.76 6.26
N SER A 41 -7.52 4.70 5.11
CA SER A 41 -6.87 4.97 3.82
C SER A 41 -6.48 6.45 3.64
N ALA A 42 -6.97 7.35 4.49
CA ALA A 42 -6.57 8.75 4.49
C ALA A 42 -5.06 8.94 4.62
N LEU A 43 -4.36 8.04 5.31
CA LEU A 43 -2.90 8.04 5.43
C LEU A 43 -2.20 8.05 4.05
N PHE A 44 -2.76 7.35 3.08
CA PHE A 44 -2.23 7.20 1.73
C PHE A 44 -2.80 8.23 0.75
N LEU A 45 -4.09 8.56 0.90
CA LEU A 45 -4.81 9.45 -0.03
C LEU A 45 -4.52 10.93 0.24
N GLN A 46 -4.32 11.33 1.48
CA GLN A 46 -4.07 12.72 1.83
C GLN A 46 -2.77 13.28 1.24
N PRO A 47 -1.63 12.53 1.24
CA PRO A 47 -0.41 12.98 0.56
C PRO A 47 -0.59 13.20 -0.93
N VAL A 48 -1.41 12.39 -1.61
CA VAL A 48 -1.77 12.58 -3.01
C VAL A 48 -2.56 13.88 -3.16
N ALA A 49 -3.64 14.04 -2.40
CA ALA A 49 -4.52 15.21 -2.49
C ALA A 49 -3.81 16.53 -2.14
N LYS A 50 -2.82 16.50 -1.25
CA LYS A 50 -2.02 17.67 -0.87
C LYS A 50 -0.79 17.91 -1.75
N GLY A 51 -0.56 17.10 -2.77
CA GLY A 51 0.57 17.24 -3.68
C GLY A 51 1.94 16.94 -3.08
N TYR A 52 2.02 16.27 -1.92
CA TYR A 52 3.29 15.96 -1.27
C TYR A 52 4.17 15.02 -2.11
N PHE A 53 3.58 14.06 -2.80
CA PHE A 53 4.31 13.18 -3.70
C PHE A 53 4.82 13.93 -4.93
N GLN A 54 4.01 14.82 -5.51
CA GLN A 54 4.42 15.64 -6.64
C GLN A 54 5.58 16.57 -6.28
N ALA A 55 5.54 17.16 -5.09
CA ALA A 55 6.65 17.98 -4.57
C ALA A 55 7.95 17.17 -4.41
N ALA A 56 7.83 15.85 -4.20
CA ALA A 56 8.95 14.91 -4.14
C ALA A 56 9.35 14.32 -5.51
N GLY A 57 8.77 14.80 -6.62
CA GLY A 57 9.04 14.27 -7.96
C GLY A 57 8.39 12.92 -8.26
N LEU A 58 7.33 12.56 -7.52
CA LEU A 58 6.61 11.31 -7.67
C LEU A 58 5.18 11.56 -8.18
N ASN A 59 4.72 10.71 -9.11
CA ASN A 59 3.32 10.68 -9.55
C ASN A 59 2.67 9.39 -9.02
N VAL A 60 2.13 9.47 -7.79
CA VAL A 60 1.56 8.30 -7.09
C VAL A 60 0.07 8.20 -7.37
N VAL A 61 -0.35 7.06 -7.90
CA VAL A 61 -1.75 6.66 -8.04
C VAL A 61 -2.05 5.58 -7.01
N VAL A 62 -3.06 5.81 -6.16
CA VAL A 62 -3.47 4.88 -5.10
C VAL A 62 -4.79 4.24 -5.48
N ASP A 63 -4.83 2.92 -5.57
CA ASP A 63 -6.02 2.14 -5.89
C ASP A 63 -6.52 1.33 -4.70
N ALA A 64 -7.86 1.20 -4.61
CA ALA A 64 -8.51 0.39 -3.60
C ALA A 64 -8.26 -1.10 -3.84
N GLY A 65 -8.23 -1.88 -2.74
CA GLY A 65 -8.07 -3.32 -2.76
C GLY A 65 -9.30 -4.10 -2.29
N SER A 66 -9.13 -5.41 -2.24
CA SER A 66 -10.15 -6.37 -1.79
C SER A 66 -9.57 -7.44 -0.85
N GLY A 67 -8.45 -7.16 -0.21
CA GLY A 67 -7.74 -8.01 0.74
C GLY A 67 -6.24 -8.03 0.51
N SER A 68 -5.48 -8.21 1.58
CA SER A 68 -4.01 -8.19 1.57
C SER A 68 -3.38 -9.20 0.61
N GLY A 69 -3.98 -10.40 0.50
CA GLY A 69 -3.49 -11.42 -0.45
C GLY A 69 -3.55 -10.94 -1.90
N GLY A 70 -4.63 -10.22 -2.26
CA GLY A 70 -4.78 -9.64 -3.59
C GLY A 70 -3.77 -8.52 -3.87
N ALA A 71 -3.52 -7.65 -2.89
CA ALA A 71 -2.52 -6.59 -3.00
C ALA A 71 -1.11 -7.17 -3.23
N ILE A 72 -0.72 -8.19 -2.46
CA ILE A 72 0.58 -8.87 -2.60
C ILE A 72 0.74 -9.49 -3.99
N GLN A 73 -0.28 -10.20 -4.49
CA GLN A 73 -0.24 -10.82 -5.82
C GLN A 73 -0.07 -9.79 -6.93
N ARG A 74 -0.70 -8.63 -6.83
CA ARG A 74 -0.59 -7.55 -7.82
C ARG A 74 0.79 -6.91 -7.83
N VAL A 75 1.42 -6.75 -6.66
CA VAL A 75 2.82 -6.30 -6.59
C VAL A 75 3.75 -7.38 -7.12
N ALA A 76 3.56 -8.65 -6.74
CA ALA A 76 4.36 -9.77 -7.22
C ALA A 76 4.31 -9.97 -8.74
N SER A 77 3.17 -9.65 -9.37
CA SER A 77 3.00 -9.71 -10.83
C SER A 77 3.55 -8.48 -11.58
N GLY A 78 4.03 -7.46 -10.88
CA GLY A 78 4.46 -6.19 -11.47
C GLY A 78 3.32 -5.30 -11.97
N SER A 79 2.05 -5.63 -11.67
CA SER A 79 0.90 -4.78 -12.01
C SER A 79 0.86 -3.49 -11.17
N TYR A 80 1.47 -3.53 -9.99
CA TYR A 80 1.68 -2.41 -9.07
C TYR A 80 3.12 -2.42 -8.58
N ASP A 81 3.67 -1.22 -8.34
CA ASP A 81 5.04 -1.02 -7.89
C ASP A 81 5.17 -1.23 -6.38
N MET A 82 4.14 -0.84 -5.64
CA MET A 82 4.08 -0.90 -4.19
C MET A 82 2.67 -1.27 -3.73
N GLY A 83 2.55 -1.71 -2.47
CA GLY A 83 1.25 -1.97 -1.87
C GLY A 83 1.29 -1.92 -0.35
N PHE A 84 0.11 -1.77 0.24
CA PHE A 84 -0.14 -1.94 1.66
C PHE A 84 -0.83 -3.29 1.87
N ALA A 85 -0.29 -4.11 2.77
CA ALA A 85 -0.82 -5.45 3.04
C ALA A 85 -0.44 -5.92 4.45
N ASP A 86 -1.17 -6.92 4.95
CA ASP A 86 -0.88 -7.60 6.20
C ASP A 86 0.39 -8.47 6.08
N MET A 87 1.23 -8.44 7.12
CA MET A 87 2.49 -9.18 7.14
C MET A 87 2.28 -10.70 7.11
N ALA A 88 1.25 -11.24 7.77
CA ALA A 88 0.98 -12.67 7.73
C ALA A 88 0.63 -13.14 6.32
N ALA A 89 -0.11 -12.32 5.55
CA ALA A 89 -0.38 -12.61 4.15
C ALA A 89 0.88 -12.60 3.28
N LEU A 90 1.84 -11.69 3.56
CA LEU A 90 3.13 -11.67 2.87
C LEU A 90 3.96 -12.91 3.21
N MET A 91 4.02 -13.31 4.46
CA MET A 91 4.73 -14.53 4.89
C MET A 91 4.14 -15.78 4.24
N GLU A 92 2.80 -15.88 4.19
CA GLU A 92 2.11 -16.98 3.51
C GLU A 92 2.41 -17.00 2.01
N PHE A 93 2.41 -15.84 1.34
CA PHE A 93 2.79 -15.74 -0.07
C PHE A 93 4.20 -16.27 -0.31
N HIS A 94 5.17 -15.89 0.53
CA HIS A 94 6.55 -16.37 0.43
C HIS A 94 6.67 -17.88 0.62
N ALA A 95 5.92 -18.43 1.58
CA ALA A 95 5.94 -19.87 1.87
C ALA A 95 5.32 -20.71 0.73
N ASN A 96 4.24 -20.19 0.13
CA ASN A 96 3.50 -20.92 -0.91
C ASN A 96 4.04 -20.74 -2.34
N ASN A 97 4.98 -19.82 -2.55
CA ASN A 97 5.55 -19.53 -3.86
C ASN A 97 7.09 -19.53 -3.81
N PRO A 98 7.72 -20.66 -3.45
CA PRO A 98 9.18 -20.73 -3.29
C PRO A 98 9.95 -20.42 -4.59
N GLU A 99 9.35 -20.72 -5.75
CA GLU A 99 9.93 -20.57 -7.09
C GLU A 99 9.94 -19.12 -7.61
N VAL A 100 9.11 -18.24 -7.05
CA VAL A 100 9.07 -16.83 -7.47
C VAL A 100 10.35 -16.14 -7.01
N LYS A 101 11.12 -15.60 -7.95
CA LYS A 101 12.42 -14.96 -7.67
C LYS A 101 12.25 -13.56 -7.09
N ASP A 102 11.41 -12.74 -7.72
CA ASP A 102 11.22 -11.32 -7.36
C ASP A 102 9.98 -11.17 -6.46
N LYS A 103 10.07 -11.72 -5.24
CA LYS A 103 8.97 -11.64 -4.26
C LYS A 103 8.88 -10.23 -3.68
N PRO A 104 7.67 -9.73 -3.43
CA PRO A 104 7.50 -8.50 -2.67
C PRO A 104 8.18 -8.59 -1.30
N VAL A 105 8.79 -7.50 -0.88
CA VAL A 105 9.43 -7.36 0.44
C VAL A 105 8.80 -6.25 1.25
N ALA A 106 8.71 -6.41 2.56
CA ALA A 106 8.25 -5.35 3.45
C ALA A 106 9.39 -4.34 3.65
N VAL A 107 9.11 -3.06 3.35
CA VAL A 107 10.07 -1.96 3.48
C VAL A 107 9.73 -1.02 4.63
N MET A 108 8.47 -1.05 5.12
CA MET A 108 8.02 -0.20 6.22
C MET A 108 6.84 -0.85 6.94
N MET A 109 6.78 -0.69 8.26
CA MET A 109 5.61 -1.03 9.08
C MET A 109 4.79 0.22 9.35
N VAL A 110 3.48 0.16 9.04
CA VAL A 110 2.54 1.26 9.28
C VAL A 110 1.94 1.17 10.69
N TYR A 111 1.65 -0.03 11.17
CA TYR A 111 1.09 -0.27 12.50
C TYR A 111 2.10 -0.99 13.39
N ASN A 112 2.30 -0.49 14.60
CA ASN A 112 3.18 -1.14 15.59
C ASN A 112 2.55 -2.40 16.22
N SER A 113 1.22 -2.52 16.13
CA SER A 113 0.45 -3.70 16.55
C SER A 113 -0.64 -3.97 15.52
N THR A 114 -1.06 -5.22 15.41
CA THR A 114 -2.12 -5.58 14.46
C THR A 114 -3.43 -4.85 14.80
N PRO A 115 -4.08 -4.22 13.82
CA PRO A 115 -5.43 -3.67 13.99
C PRO A 115 -6.52 -4.74 13.86
N SER A 116 -6.15 -5.98 13.50
CA SER A 116 -7.09 -7.08 13.32
C SER A 116 -7.81 -7.40 14.62
N SER A 117 -9.13 -7.49 14.56
CA SER A 117 -9.99 -7.71 15.72
C SER A 117 -11.15 -8.64 15.37
N VAL A 118 -11.60 -9.43 16.34
CA VAL A 118 -12.85 -10.17 16.23
C VAL A 118 -13.97 -9.32 16.82
N LEU A 119 -14.95 -9.01 15.99
CA LEU A 119 -16.14 -8.26 16.40
C LEU A 119 -17.31 -9.20 16.66
N ALA A 120 -17.97 -9.03 17.77
CA ALA A 120 -19.16 -9.80 18.14
C ALA A 120 -20.27 -8.88 18.66
N LEU A 121 -21.52 -9.26 18.44
CA LEU A 121 -22.63 -8.54 19.03
C LEU A 121 -22.62 -8.74 20.55
N LYS A 122 -22.84 -7.68 21.33
CA LYS A 122 -22.91 -7.77 22.80
C LYS A 122 -23.88 -8.85 23.29
N LYS A 123 -25.03 -9.01 22.62
CA LYS A 123 -26.06 -10.01 22.95
C LYS A 123 -25.59 -11.47 22.68
N SER A 124 -24.50 -11.70 21.95
CA SER A 124 -23.98 -13.05 21.68
C SER A 124 -23.27 -13.68 22.88
N GLY A 125 -22.96 -12.89 23.90
CA GLY A 125 -22.21 -13.34 25.08
C GLY A 125 -20.74 -13.66 24.85
N ILE A 126 -20.20 -13.37 23.65
CA ILE A 126 -18.78 -13.56 23.32
C ILE A 126 -17.99 -12.41 23.95
N ALA A 127 -17.20 -12.71 24.97
CA ALA A 127 -16.38 -11.74 25.72
C ALA A 127 -14.88 -12.06 25.71
N LYS A 128 -14.51 -13.30 25.44
CA LYS A 128 -13.12 -13.78 25.42
C LYS A 128 -12.92 -14.77 24.28
N PRO A 129 -11.66 -15.01 23.86
CA PRO A 129 -11.37 -15.91 22.72
C PRO A 129 -12.00 -17.31 22.84
N ALA A 130 -11.98 -17.92 24.03
CA ALA A 130 -12.56 -19.25 24.25
C ALA A 130 -14.07 -19.35 23.91
N ASP A 131 -14.81 -18.24 24.00
CA ASP A 131 -16.24 -18.20 23.69
C ASP A 131 -16.54 -18.31 22.19
N LEU A 132 -15.50 -18.26 21.34
CA LEU A 132 -15.60 -18.43 19.89
C LEU A 132 -15.77 -19.90 19.50
N THR A 133 -15.41 -20.84 20.35
CA THR A 133 -15.52 -22.29 20.07
C THR A 133 -16.96 -22.67 19.71
N GLY A 134 -17.13 -23.35 18.57
CA GLY A 134 -18.43 -23.76 18.03
C GLY A 134 -19.26 -22.62 17.43
N LYS A 135 -18.69 -21.41 17.23
CA LYS A 135 -19.38 -20.28 16.60
C LYS A 135 -19.05 -20.20 15.12
N LYS A 136 -19.96 -19.61 14.35
CA LYS A 136 -19.71 -19.25 12.95
C LYS A 136 -19.09 -17.84 12.87
N MET A 137 -17.94 -17.76 12.23
CA MET A 137 -17.26 -16.51 11.98
C MET A 137 -17.24 -16.17 10.49
N GLY A 138 -17.56 -14.94 10.13
CA GLY A 138 -17.47 -14.44 8.77
C GLY A 138 -16.23 -13.56 8.60
N ALA A 139 -15.50 -13.75 7.51
CA ALA A 139 -14.41 -12.88 7.10
C ALA A 139 -14.27 -12.91 5.57
N PRO A 140 -13.81 -11.80 4.92
CA PRO A 140 -13.51 -11.80 3.50
C PRO A 140 -12.43 -12.84 3.13
N VAL A 141 -12.52 -13.40 1.92
CA VAL A 141 -11.63 -14.50 1.50
C VAL A 141 -10.15 -14.12 1.53
N PHE A 142 -9.82 -12.89 1.11
CA PHE A 142 -8.43 -12.40 1.01
C PHE A 142 -8.02 -11.51 2.19
N ASP A 143 -8.81 -11.49 3.27
CA ASP A 143 -8.56 -10.68 4.45
C ASP A 143 -7.31 -11.13 5.20
N GLY A 144 -6.46 -10.17 5.63
CA GLY A 144 -5.23 -10.45 6.38
C GLY A 144 -5.49 -11.03 7.76
N GLY A 145 -6.51 -10.50 8.48
CA GLY A 145 -6.90 -11.00 9.80
C GLY A 145 -7.39 -12.44 9.76
N ARG A 146 -8.13 -12.83 8.72
CA ARG A 146 -8.55 -14.22 8.50
C ARG A 146 -7.33 -15.15 8.40
N ARG A 147 -6.27 -14.75 7.71
CA ARG A 147 -5.04 -15.55 7.57
C ARG A 147 -4.30 -15.72 8.89
N GLY A 148 -4.27 -14.70 9.72
CA GLY A 148 -3.69 -14.75 11.06
C GLY A 148 -4.56 -15.50 12.09
N PHE A 149 -5.85 -15.75 11.79
CA PHE A 149 -6.79 -16.33 12.75
C PHE A 149 -6.37 -17.70 13.27
N ALA A 150 -5.79 -18.56 12.44
CA ALA A 150 -5.34 -19.88 12.86
C ALA A 150 -4.29 -19.82 13.99
N LEU A 151 -3.34 -18.87 13.90
CA LEU A 151 -2.35 -18.64 14.95
C LEU A 151 -3.00 -18.09 16.22
N PHE A 152 -3.91 -17.13 16.07
CA PHE A 152 -4.70 -16.58 17.17
C PHE A 152 -5.50 -17.69 17.89
N ALA A 153 -6.22 -18.51 17.15
CA ALA A 153 -7.03 -19.61 17.69
C ALA A 153 -6.15 -20.61 18.47
N LYS A 154 -5.02 -21.03 17.89
CA LYS A 154 -4.06 -21.92 18.55
C LYS A 154 -3.51 -21.32 19.84
N ALA A 155 -3.09 -20.05 19.81
CA ALA A 155 -2.51 -19.37 20.98
C ALA A 155 -3.53 -19.20 22.12
N ASN A 156 -4.81 -19.05 21.79
CA ASN A 156 -5.89 -18.83 22.76
C ASN A 156 -6.73 -20.08 23.04
N LYS A 157 -6.29 -21.25 22.56
CA LYS A 157 -6.99 -22.54 22.72
C LYS A 157 -8.46 -22.50 22.29
N VAL A 158 -8.73 -21.76 21.21
CA VAL A 158 -10.04 -21.75 20.56
C VAL A 158 -10.19 -23.05 19.77
N GLY A 159 -11.30 -23.75 19.98
CA GLY A 159 -11.65 -24.94 19.21
C GLY A 159 -12.17 -24.60 17.80
N ASP A 160 -12.89 -25.52 17.19
CA ASP A 160 -13.47 -25.32 15.85
C ASP A 160 -14.40 -24.10 15.85
N VAL A 161 -14.24 -23.26 14.77
CA VAL A 161 -15.00 -22.01 14.55
C VAL A 161 -15.56 -22.03 13.14
#